data_9c87ea5783d73e53d1e53863d2c844c2
#
_entry.id   9c87ea5783d73e53d1e53863d2c844c2
#
_cell.length_a   1.000
_cell.length_b   1.000
_cell.length_c   1.000
_cell.angle_alpha   90.00
_cell.angle_beta   90.00
_cell.angle_gamma   90.00
#
_symmetry.space_group_name_H-M   'P 1'
#
loop_
_entity.id
_entity.type
_entity.pdbx_description
1 polymer ?
#
loop_
_entity_poly.entity_id
_entity_poly.type
_entity_poly.pdbx_seq_one_letter_code
_entity_poly.pdbx_strand_id
1 'polypeptide(L)'
;MEKEFELIAKTFMGLEPVLAKELTQLGANDVQIGRRMVSFTGNKELMYRANFQLHTAIRILKPITHFKAKSADDVYEEIKKVDWTEYLNNNKTFAVDAVVFSDEFRHSKFVAYKVKDAIVDQFREKTGQRPNISVANPDIRLNIHVAEDKCTLSLDSSGESLHRRGYRQESVEAPLNEVLAAGMILMTGWQGETDFIDPMCGSGTLLIEAALIARNMAPGLFRKEFAFEKWPDFDKDLFDEIYNDDSQEREFNHHIYGYDIDMKAVNTANMNVKAAGLSKDITVTQADFKDFTQPKEKSIIVTNPPYGERISTPDLLGTYKMIGERLKHQFLNNDAWILSYREECFEQIGLKPSLKTPLYNGSLECEFRKYQIFDGKLRDFRSEGGIVKTDEEKKLMREKHRFKKEREFKKRLSETEENEEGDIRSFKFHRHDVLNSEDKRPRRRNNDDDKERGRKPFDRKGKGGFDRKGGFERKGKGGFDRKGGFDRKGKRQNKDFDSYDD
;
A
#
# COMPACT_ATOMS: atom_id res chain seq x y z
N MET A 1 3.08 23.10 -29.85
CA MET A 1 2.82 22.51 -28.52
C MET A 1 2.28 21.11 -28.77
N GLU A 2 2.86 20.10 -28.16
CA GLU A 2 2.35 18.75 -28.23
C GLU A 2 0.95 18.68 -27.60
N LYS A 3 0.11 17.82 -28.16
CA LYS A 3 -1.27 17.66 -27.69
C LYS A 3 -1.26 17.03 -26.30
N GLU A 4 -1.75 17.76 -25.29
CA GLU A 4 -2.02 17.22 -23.96
C GLU A 4 -3.32 16.41 -23.94
N PHE A 5 -3.36 15.41 -23.05
CA PHE A 5 -4.51 14.54 -22.85
C PHE A 5 -4.62 14.09 -21.39
N GLU A 6 -5.78 13.64 -21.00
CA GLU A 6 -6.03 13.09 -19.67
C GLU A 6 -5.29 11.76 -19.50
N LEU A 7 -4.74 11.55 -18.29
CA LEU A 7 -4.09 10.35 -17.84
C LEU A 7 -4.56 9.97 -16.43
N ILE A 8 -4.56 8.68 -16.12
CA ILE A 8 -4.93 8.14 -14.83
C ILE A 8 -3.84 7.21 -14.33
N ALA A 9 -3.17 7.59 -13.24
CA ALA A 9 -2.24 6.72 -12.54
C ALA A 9 -2.97 5.96 -11.43
N LYS A 10 -2.95 4.63 -11.47
CA LYS A 10 -3.50 3.76 -10.42
C LYS A 10 -2.47 3.52 -9.33
N THR A 11 -2.91 3.45 -8.07
CA THR A 11 -2.04 3.14 -6.93
C THR A 11 -2.79 2.36 -5.85
N PHE A 12 -2.10 1.99 -4.77
CA PHE A 12 -2.73 1.42 -3.58
C PHE A 12 -3.41 2.51 -2.74
N MET A 13 -4.44 2.09 -2.01
CA MET A 13 -5.14 2.96 -1.08
C MET A 13 -4.19 3.42 0.03
N GLY A 14 -4.16 4.74 0.25
CA GLY A 14 -3.25 5.41 1.18
C GLY A 14 -1.97 5.96 0.54
N LEU A 15 -1.63 5.56 -0.69
CA LEU A 15 -0.49 6.10 -1.45
C LEU A 15 -0.86 7.22 -2.43
N GLU A 16 -2.14 7.55 -2.57
CA GLU A 16 -2.60 8.57 -3.52
C GLU A 16 -1.90 9.93 -3.31
N PRO A 17 -1.70 10.44 -2.08
CA PRO A 17 -0.97 11.70 -1.88
C PRO A 17 0.50 11.62 -2.27
N VAL A 18 1.15 10.46 -2.09
CA VAL A 18 2.55 10.24 -2.48
C VAL A 18 2.66 10.26 -4.00
N LEU A 19 1.79 9.50 -4.68
CA LEU A 19 1.73 9.48 -6.15
C LEU A 19 1.44 10.87 -6.74
N ALA A 20 0.52 11.63 -6.14
CA ALA A 20 0.24 13.00 -6.59
C ALA A 20 1.46 13.91 -6.48
N LYS A 21 2.28 13.74 -5.43
CA LYS A 21 3.54 14.47 -5.28
C LYS A 21 4.55 14.07 -6.35
N GLU A 22 4.73 12.77 -6.61
CA GLU A 22 5.61 12.30 -7.69
C GLU A 22 5.18 12.86 -9.06
N LEU A 23 3.88 12.81 -9.39
CA LEU A 23 3.33 13.36 -10.64
C LEU A 23 3.57 14.86 -10.77
N THR A 24 3.36 15.63 -9.69
CA THR A 24 3.62 17.07 -9.69
C THR A 24 5.12 17.37 -9.90
N GLN A 25 6.01 16.58 -9.30
CA GLN A 25 7.45 16.70 -9.50
C GLN A 25 7.87 16.34 -10.92
N LEU A 26 7.15 15.43 -11.57
CA LEU A 26 7.36 15.01 -12.95
C LEU A 26 6.85 16.04 -13.98
N GLY A 27 6.15 17.11 -13.51
CA GLY A 27 5.61 18.17 -14.36
C GLY A 27 4.19 17.94 -14.87
N ALA A 28 3.43 17.05 -14.22
CA ALA A 28 2.02 16.82 -14.55
C ALA A 28 1.13 18.03 -14.23
N ASN A 29 0.18 18.32 -15.11
CA ASN A 29 -0.84 19.35 -14.93
C ASN A 29 -2.14 18.75 -14.35
N ASP A 30 -2.99 19.58 -13.74
CA ASP A 30 -4.34 19.22 -13.25
C ASP A 30 -4.37 17.95 -12.36
N VAL A 31 -3.38 17.81 -11.50
CA VAL A 31 -3.23 16.62 -10.63
C VAL A 31 -4.37 16.57 -9.61
N GLN A 32 -5.23 15.54 -9.70
CA GLN A 32 -6.39 15.35 -8.82
C GLN A 32 -6.37 13.98 -8.16
N ILE A 33 -6.45 13.96 -6.84
CA ILE A 33 -6.47 12.74 -6.05
C ILE A 33 -7.88 12.14 -6.06
N GLY A 34 -7.97 10.88 -6.52
CA GLY A 34 -9.17 10.05 -6.44
C GLY A 34 -8.96 8.83 -5.54
N ARG A 35 -9.92 7.91 -5.50
CA ARG A 35 -9.80 6.69 -4.73
C ARG A 35 -8.96 5.66 -5.47
N ARG A 36 -7.78 5.29 -4.93
CA ARG A 36 -6.80 4.37 -5.52
C ARG A 36 -6.31 4.82 -6.91
N MET A 37 -6.34 6.12 -7.15
CA MET A 37 -5.88 6.72 -8.39
C MET A 37 -5.55 8.19 -8.23
N VAL A 38 -4.78 8.71 -9.17
CA VAL A 38 -4.58 10.15 -9.39
C VAL A 38 -4.82 10.42 -10.88
N SER A 39 -5.72 11.34 -11.21
CA SER A 39 -5.86 11.83 -12.58
C SER A 39 -4.97 13.05 -12.80
N PHE A 40 -4.49 13.23 -14.01
CA PHE A 40 -3.61 14.33 -14.39
C PHE A 40 -3.65 14.56 -15.90
N THR A 41 -3.13 15.70 -16.33
CA THR A 41 -3.02 16.06 -17.74
C THR A 41 -1.56 16.11 -18.15
N GLY A 42 -1.23 15.62 -19.34
CA GLY A 42 0.11 15.65 -19.89
C GLY A 42 0.18 15.21 -21.34
N ASN A 43 1.38 15.30 -21.91
CA ASN A 43 1.68 14.88 -23.27
C ASN A 43 2.20 13.43 -23.34
N LYS A 44 2.64 12.99 -24.52
CA LYS A 44 3.20 11.65 -24.75
C LYS A 44 4.49 11.41 -23.92
N GLU A 45 5.35 12.39 -23.86
CA GLU A 45 6.59 12.34 -23.07
C GLU A 45 6.28 12.08 -21.58
N LEU A 46 5.36 12.86 -21.01
CA LEU A 46 4.95 12.68 -19.62
C LEU A 46 4.34 11.29 -19.37
N MET A 47 3.56 10.75 -20.31
CA MET A 47 3.03 9.39 -20.21
C MET A 47 4.17 8.34 -20.17
N TYR A 48 5.21 8.49 -21.00
CA TYR A 48 6.38 7.60 -20.99
C TYR A 48 7.15 7.73 -19.68
N ARG A 49 7.48 8.96 -19.26
CA ARG A 49 8.13 9.24 -17.97
C ARG A 49 7.33 8.70 -16.79
N ALA A 50 6.01 8.84 -16.78
CA ALA A 50 5.14 8.33 -15.72
C ALA A 50 5.21 6.79 -15.59
N ASN A 51 5.27 6.06 -16.72
CA ASN A 51 5.46 4.61 -16.69
C ASN A 51 6.85 4.21 -16.21
N PHE A 52 7.87 4.99 -16.58
CA PHE A 52 9.27 4.65 -16.38
C PHE A 52 9.78 5.06 -15.00
N GLN A 53 9.40 6.27 -14.51
CA GLN A 53 10.01 6.90 -13.35
C GLN A 53 9.18 6.85 -12.05
N LEU A 54 7.84 6.65 -12.12
CA LEU A 54 7.01 6.65 -10.91
C LEU A 54 7.21 5.40 -10.05
N HIS A 55 7.57 5.61 -8.80
CA HIS A 55 7.75 4.53 -7.82
C HIS A 55 6.44 3.99 -7.27
N THR A 56 5.40 4.85 -7.13
CA THR A 56 4.15 4.48 -6.46
C THR A 56 2.97 4.25 -7.39
N ALA A 57 3.17 4.27 -8.71
CA ALA A 57 2.17 3.87 -9.67
C ALA A 57 2.15 2.35 -9.88
N ILE A 58 0.94 1.79 -10.01
CA ILE A 58 0.72 0.38 -10.39
C ILE A 58 0.50 0.29 -11.90
N ARG A 59 -0.13 1.32 -12.49
CA ARG A 59 -0.57 1.34 -13.88
C ARG A 59 -0.87 2.77 -14.32
N ILE A 60 -0.53 3.09 -15.56
CA ILE A 60 -0.89 4.37 -16.20
C ILE A 60 -1.89 4.05 -17.31
N LEU A 61 -3.04 4.71 -17.25
CA LEU A 61 -4.13 4.56 -18.20
C LEU A 61 -4.33 5.86 -18.98
N LYS A 62 -4.56 5.74 -20.28
CA LYS A 62 -4.94 6.85 -21.17
C LYS A 62 -6.41 6.69 -21.54
N PRO A 63 -7.34 7.50 -20.99
CA PRO A 63 -8.74 7.46 -21.35
C PRO A 63 -8.97 7.68 -22.84
N ILE A 64 -9.83 6.85 -23.43
CA ILE A 64 -10.31 6.97 -24.81
C ILE A 64 -11.64 7.72 -24.79
N THR A 65 -12.54 7.29 -23.89
CA THR A 65 -13.89 7.85 -23.80
C THR A 65 -14.48 7.70 -22.41
N HIS A 66 -15.34 8.67 -22.06
CA HIS A 66 -16.17 8.67 -20.87
C HIS A 66 -17.63 8.66 -21.30
N PHE A 67 -18.44 7.79 -20.73
CA PHE A 67 -19.85 7.70 -21.05
C PHE A 67 -20.66 7.22 -19.83
N LYS A 68 -21.98 7.27 -19.95
CA LYS A 68 -22.89 6.69 -18.97
C LYS A 68 -23.56 5.48 -19.56
N ALA A 69 -23.67 4.42 -18.75
CA ALA A 69 -24.36 3.19 -19.10
C ALA A 69 -25.10 2.64 -17.87
N LYS A 70 -26.30 2.14 -18.10
CA LYS A 70 -27.11 1.44 -17.06
C LYS A 70 -27.22 -0.05 -17.35
N SER A 71 -26.81 -0.46 -18.53
CA SER A 71 -26.83 -1.86 -18.94
C SER A 71 -25.55 -2.21 -19.72
N ALA A 72 -25.28 -3.49 -19.87
CA ALA A 72 -24.18 -3.97 -20.67
C ALA A 72 -24.41 -3.72 -22.17
N ASP A 73 -25.63 -3.58 -22.61
CA ASP A 73 -25.95 -3.22 -23.99
C ASP A 73 -25.67 -1.75 -24.26
N ASP A 74 -25.93 -0.86 -23.28
CA ASP A 74 -25.50 0.54 -23.41
C ASP A 74 -23.98 0.64 -23.56
N VAL A 75 -23.23 -0.18 -22.79
CA VAL A 75 -21.75 -0.26 -22.93
C VAL A 75 -21.38 -0.66 -24.36
N TYR A 76 -22.01 -1.70 -24.92
CA TYR A 76 -21.74 -2.15 -26.27
C TYR A 76 -21.97 -1.03 -27.29
N GLU A 77 -23.11 -0.31 -27.23
CA GLU A 77 -23.44 0.76 -28.17
C GLU A 77 -22.47 1.96 -28.07
N GLU A 78 -22.06 2.34 -26.86
CA GLU A 78 -21.10 3.43 -26.67
C GLU A 78 -19.69 3.05 -27.17
N ILE A 79 -19.25 1.82 -26.93
CA ILE A 79 -17.95 1.32 -27.40
C ILE A 79 -17.92 1.21 -28.94
N LYS A 80 -19.04 0.86 -29.55
CA LYS A 80 -19.17 0.77 -31.04
C LYS A 80 -19.03 2.12 -31.75
N LYS A 81 -19.24 3.26 -31.04
CA LYS A 81 -19.04 4.62 -31.57
C LYS A 81 -17.56 5.02 -31.72
N VAL A 82 -16.65 4.38 -30.97
CA VAL A 82 -15.22 4.64 -31.06
C VAL A 82 -14.67 4.11 -32.40
N ASP A 83 -13.83 4.88 -33.08
CA ASP A 83 -13.12 4.34 -34.26
C ASP A 83 -11.92 3.50 -33.84
N TRP A 84 -12.13 2.19 -33.80
CA TRP A 84 -11.11 1.24 -33.35
C TRP A 84 -9.94 1.10 -34.31
N THR A 85 -10.05 1.58 -35.56
CA THR A 85 -8.97 1.51 -36.55
C THR A 85 -7.79 2.43 -36.18
N GLU A 86 -8.00 3.41 -35.30
CA GLU A 86 -6.94 4.26 -34.74
C GLU A 86 -6.01 3.50 -33.77
N TYR A 87 -6.51 2.45 -33.14
CA TYR A 87 -5.79 1.71 -32.08
C TYR A 87 -5.39 0.31 -32.48
N LEU A 88 -6.18 -0.34 -33.32
CA LEU A 88 -6.09 -1.74 -33.67
C LEU A 88 -6.11 -1.94 -35.20
N ASN A 89 -5.59 -3.10 -35.63
CA ASN A 89 -5.80 -3.65 -36.97
C ASN A 89 -6.02 -5.17 -36.86
N ASN A 90 -6.32 -5.83 -38.00
CA ASN A 90 -6.62 -7.26 -38.02
C ASN A 90 -5.44 -8.16 -37.61
N ASN A 91 -4.20 -7.65 -37.61
CA ASN A 91 -2.99 -8.40 -37.30
C ASN A 91 -2.58 -8.24 -35.84
N LYS A 92 -3.17 -7.28 -35.10
CA LYS A 92 -2.86 -7.05 -33.68
C LYS A 92 -3.85 -7.80 -32.80
N THR A 93 -3.33 -8.20 -31.63
CA THR A 93 -4.12 -8.84 -30.56
C THR A 93 -4.52 -7.82 -29.53
N PHE A 94 -5.66 -8.05 -28.86
CA PHE A 94 -6.08 -7.20 -27.76
C PHE A 94 -6.68 -7.98 -26.59
N ALA A 95 -6.76 -7.34 -25.42
CA ALA A 95 -7.47 -7.82 -24.24
C ALA A 95 -8.22 -6.68 -23.57
N VAL A 96 -9.27 -7.03 -22.84
CA VAL A 96 -10.08 -6.08 -22.07
C VAL A 96 -10.14 -6.53 -20.62
N ASP A 97 -9.64 -5.68 -19.73
CA ASP A 97 -9.79 -5.82 -18.28
C ASP A 97 -10.94 -4.92 -17.80
N ALA A 98 -11.81 -5.42 -16.94
CA ALA A 98 -12.93 -4.65 -16.39
C ALA A 98 -12.87 -4.58 -14.88
N VAL A 99 -13.07 -3.37 -14.35
CA VAL A 99 -13.22 -3.09 -12.93
C VAL A 99 -14.57 -2.44 -12.71
N VAL A 100 -15.41 -3.06 -11.90
CA VAL A 100 -16.81 -2.66 -11.72
C VAL A 100 -17.10 -2.43 -10.25
N PHE A 101 -17.66 -1.25 -9.95
CA PHE A 101 -18.22 -0.84 -8.67
C PHE A 101 -19.61 -0.27 -8.94
N SER A 102 -20.62 -1.14 -9.05
CA SER A 102 -21.98 -0.76 -9.39
C SER A 102 -22.96 -1.84 -8.95
N ASP A 103 -24.15 -1.46 -8.54
CA ASP A 103 -25.23 -2.39 -8.25
C ASP A 103 -25.91 -2.92 -9.52
N GLU A 104 -25.86 -2.14 -10.61
CA GLU A 104 -26.42 -2.49 -11.92
C GLU A 104 -25.55 -3.55 -12.65
N PHE A 105 -24.23 -3.43 -12.56
CA PHE A 105 -23.27 -4.29 -13.24
C PHE A 105 -22.67 -5.35 -12.29
N ARG A 106 -23.32 -6.50 -12.17
CA ARG A 106 -22.92 -7.55 -11.20
C ARG A 106 -21.69 -8.36 -11.61
N HIS A 107 -21.32 -8.39 -12.90
CA HIS A 107 -20.23 -9.24 -13.40
C HIS A 107 -19.26 -8.47 -14.30
N SER A 108 -18.07 -8.17 -13.79
CA SER A 108 -17.02 -7.46 -14.54
C SER A 108 -16.64 -8.17 -15.85
N LYS A 109 -16.56 -9.51 -15.85
CA LYS A 109 -16.25 -10.29 -17.06
C LYS A 109 -17.28 -10.08 -18.17
N PHE A 110 -18.56 -9.93 -17.81
CA PHE A 110 -19.61 -9.70 -18.79
C PHE A 110 -19.46 -8.32 -19.46
N VAL A 111 -19.12 -7.29 -18.70
CA VAL A 111 -18.81 -5.96 -19.23
C VAL A 111 -17.61 -6.02 -20.17
N ALA A 112 -16.53 -6.73 -19.79
CA ALA A 112 -15.37 -6.92 -20.65
C ALA A 112 -15.72 -7.63 -21.97
N TYR A 113 -16.61 -8.62 -21.93
CA TYR A 113 -17.08 -9.30 -23.15
C TYR A 113 -17.88 -8.38 -24.06
N LYS A 114 -18.74 -7.51 -23.54
CA LYS A 114 -19.49 -6.53 -24.34
C LYS A 114 -18.58 -5.52 -25.05
N VAL A 115 -17.54 -5.01 -24.32
CA VAL A 115 -16.51 -4.18 -24.95
C VAL A 115 -15.80 -4.93 -26.08
N LYS A 116 -15.38 -6.17 -25.82
CA LYS A 116 -14.75 -7.03 -26.83
C LYS A 116 -15.67 -7.27 -28.05
N ASP A 117 -16.93 -7.59 -27.82
CA ASP A 117 -17.89 -7.88 -28.90
C ASP A 117 -18.13 -6.64 -29.76
N ALA A 118 -18.29 -5.45 -29.16
CA ALA A 118 -18.43 -4.19 -29.88
C ALA A 118 -17.23 -3.91 -30.83
N ILE A 119 -16.00 -4.14 -30.33
CA ILE A 119 -14.77 -3.98 -31.12
C ILE A 119 -14.75 -4.98 -32.29
N VAL A 120 -14.98 -6.25 -31.99
CA VAL A 120 -14.95 -7.34 -32.98
C VAL A 120 -16.00 -7.12 -34.09
N ASP A 121 -17.21 -6.72 -33.70
CA ASP A 121 -18.29 -6.51 -34.65
C ASP A 121 -18.03 -5.28 -35.54
N GLN A 122 -17.47 -4.18 -35.02
CA GLN A 122 -17.06 -3.05 -35.84
C GLN A 122 -16.01 -3.46 -36.89
N PHE A 123 -15.00 -4.26 -36.52
CA PHE A 123 -14.00 -4.75 -37.46
C PHE A 123 -14.62 -5.68 -38.51
N ARG A 124 -15.54 -6.58 -38.15
CA ARG A 124 -16.25 -7.45 -39.08
C ARG A 124 -17.08 -6.66 -40.09
N GLU A 125 -17.77 -5.62 -39.63
CA GLU A 125 -18.57 -4.73 -40.50
C GLU A 125 -17.69 -3.94 -41.48
N LYS A 126 -16.52 -3.42 -41.01
CA LYS A 126 -15.63 -2.60 -41.84
C LYS A 126 -14.73 -3.41 -42.77
N THR A 127 -14.23 -4.58 -42.31
CA THR A 127 -13.14 -5.31 -43.02
C THR A 127 -13.49 -6.76 -43.38
N GLY A 128 -14.62 -7.29 -42.91
CA GLY A 128 -14.98 -8.71 -43.02
C GLY A 128 -14.17 -9.65 -42.12
N GLN A 129 -13.22 -9.14 -41.36
CA GLN A 129 -12.32 -9.89 -40.48
C GLN A 129 -12.40 -9.36 -39.06
N ARG A 130 -11.80 -10.04 -38.11
CA ARG A 130 -11.73 -9.60 -36.70
C ARG A 130 -10.31 -9.66 -36.18
N PRO A 131 -9.91 -8.75 -35.27
CA PRO A 131 -8.68 -8.88 -34.50
C PRO A 131 -8.75 -10.07 -33.53
N ASN A 132 -7.61 -10.65 -33.22
CA ASN A 132 -7.49 -11.76 -32.29
C ASN A 132 -7.42 -11.31 -30.84
N ILE A 133 -7.81 -12.19 -29.93
CA ILE A 133 -7.72 -11.98 -28.48
C ILE A 133 -6.49 -12.69 -27.94
N SER A 134 -5.67 -11.97 -27.16
CA SER A 134 -4.59 -12.54 -26.36
C SER A 134 -4.68 -11.99 -24.94
N VAL A 135 -5.06 -12.82 -23.98
CA VAL A 135 -5.23 -12.38 -22.57
C VAL A 135 -3.89 -12.21 -21.89
N ALA A 136 -2.95 -13.11 -22.17
CA ALA A 136 -1.64 -13.12 -21.48
C ALA A 136 -0.72 -11.98 -21.95
N ASN A 137 -0.54 -11.85 -23.25
CA ASN A 137 0.34 -10.83 -23.85
C ASN A 137 -0.31 -10.20 -25.07
N PRO A 138 -1.29 -9.28 -24.88
CA PRO A 138 -1.92 -8.55 -25.98
C PRO A 138 -1.00 -7.45 -26.50
N ASP A 139 -1.18 -7.09 -27.79
CA ASP A 139 -0.57 -5.87 -28.35
C ASP A 139 -1.24 -4.62 -27.77
N ILE A 140 -2.57 -4.66 -27.62
CA ILE A 140 -3.36 -3.56 -27.05
C ILE A 140 -4.14 -4.08 -25.85
N ARG A 141 -3.87 -3.49 -24.69
CA ARG A 141 -4.62 -3.76 -23.45
C ARG A 141 -5.57 -2.61 -23.17
N LEU A 142 -6.83 -2.94 -23.00
CA LEU A 142 -7.89 -1.99 -22.66
C LEU A 142 -8.34 -2.20 -21.21
N ASN A 143 -8.72 -1.11 -20.56
CA ASN A 143 -9.31 -1.14 -19.23
C ASN A 143 -10.64 -0.40 -19.24
N ILE A 144 -11.73 -1.06 -18.90
CA ILE A 144 -13.01 -0.40 -18.64
C ILE A 144 -13.25 -0.34 -17.13
N HIS A 145 -13.45 0.87 -16.65
CA HIS A 145 -13.80 1.15 -15.26
C HIS A 145 -15.24 1.63 -15.20
N VAL A 146 -16.07 0.96 -14.41
CA VAL A 146 -17.47 1.31 -14.16
C VAL A 146 -17.62 1.69 -12.69
N ALA A 147 -18.07 2.93 -12.42
CA ALA A 147 -18.41 3.43 -11.10
C ALA A 147 -19.86 3.91 -11.14
N GLU A 148 -20.75 3.14 -10.54
CA GLU A 148 -22.20 3.28 -10.67
C GLU A 148 -22.62 3.27 -12.15
N ASP A 149 -23.10 4.38 -12.70
CA ASP A 149 -23.48 4.56 -14.12
C ASP A 149 -22.37 5.19 -14.99
N LYS A 150 -21.22 5.57 -14.38
CA LYS A 150 -20.13 6.25 -15.08
C LYS A 150 -19.11 5.22 -15.57
N CYS A 151 -18.86 5.21 -16.85
CA CYS A 151 -17.91 4.33 -17.49
C CYS A 151 -16.74 5.12 -18.06
N THR A 152 -15.54 4.63 -17.87
CA THR A 152 -14.32 5.14 -18.51
C THR A 152 -13.62 3.99 -19.20
N LEU A 153 -13.45 4.08 -20.52
CA LEU A 153 -12.63 3.16 -21.28
C LEU A 153 -11.27 3.79 -21.54
N SER A 154 -10.21 3.04 -21.24
CA SER A 154 -8.83 3.53 -21.35
C SER A 154 -7.93 2.53 -22.06
N LEU A 155 -6.90 3.03 -22.76
CA LEU A 155 -5.72 2.25 -23.11
C LEU A 155 -4.86 2.07 -21.85
N ASP A 156 -4.31 0.88 -21.66
CA ASP A 156 -3.32 0.59 -20.64
C ASP A 156 -1.92 0.77 -21.25
N SER A 157 -1.22 1.82 -20.83
CA SER A 157 0.12 2.10 -21.33
C SER A 157 1.22 1.28 -20.66
N SER A 158 0.93 0.69 -19.51
CA SER A 158 1.93 -0.03 -18.69
C SER A 158 2.09 -1.50 -19.10
N GLY A 159 0.99 -2.18 -19.45
CA GLY A 159 0.97 -3.61 -19.75
C GLY A 159 1.00 -4.47 -18.51
N GLU A 160 2.14 -5.08 -18.21
CA GLU A 160 2.33 -5.73 -16.91
C GLU A 160 2.35 -4.69 -15.79
N SER A 161 1.79 -5.02 -14.63
CA SER A 161 1.71 -4.07 -13.52
C SER A 161 3.09 -3.53 -13.13
N LEU A 162 3.20 -2.21 -12.91
CA LEU A 162 4.47 -1.51 -12.68
C LEU A 162 5.20 -1.94 -11.40
N HIS A 163 4.52 -2.59 -10.43
CA HIS A 163 5.19 -3.17 -9.29
C HIS A 163 6.17 -4.30 -9.68
N ARG A 164 5.92 -4.98 -10.81
CA ARG A 164 6.86 -5.95 -11.36
C ARG A 164 8.00 -5.21 -12.05
N ARG A 165 8.97 -4.76 -11.24
CA ARG A 165 10.11 -3.98 -11.71
C ARG A 165 10.99 -4.76 -12.69
N GLY A 166 11.16 -6.07 -12.45
CA GLY A 166 12.03 -6.95 -13.21
C GLY A 166 13.27 -7.43 -12.47
N TYR A 167 13.69 -6.74 -11.40
CA TYR A 167 14.87 -7.13 -10.61
C TYR A 167 14.64 -8.37 -9.73
N ARG A 168 13.39 -8.71 -9.39
CA ARG A 168 13.07 -9.85 -8.53
C ARG A 168 13.28 -11.17 -9.28
N GLN A 169 14.33 -11.90 -8.94
CA GLN A 169 14.62 -13.22 -9.48
C GLN A 169 13.92 -14.33 -8.67
N GLU A 170 13.95 -14.19 -7.34
CA GLU A 170 13.28 -15.10 -6.42
C GLU A 170 12.53 -14.33 -5.34
N SER A 171 11.60 -15.00 -4.68
CA SER A 171 10.85 -14.45 -3.56
C SER A 171 10.78 -15.44 -2.40
N VAL A 172 10.77 -14.91 -1.19
CA VAL A 172 10.34 -15.66 0.00
C VAL A 172 8.83 -15.75 0.06
N GLU A 173 8.30 -16.48 1.04
CA GLU A 173 6.88 -16.51 1.31
C GLU A 173 6.37 -15.10 1.63
N ALA A 174 5.31 -14.66 0.93
CA ALA A 174 4.64 -13.37 1.14
C ALA A 174 5.54 -12.11 1.02
N PRO A 175 6.22 -11.89 -0.11
CA PRO A 175 7.07 -10.71 -0.28
C PRO A 175 6.25 -9.42 -0.24
N LEU A 176 6.84 -8.33 0.28
CA LEU A 176 6.25 -7.01 0.21
C LEU A 176 6.16 -6.57 -1.27
N ASN A 177 5.06 -5.92 -1.64
CA ASN A 177 4.89 -5.34 -2.97
C ASN A 177 5.81 -4.14 -3.15
N GLU A 178 6.47 -4.01 -4.30
CA GLU A 178 7.47 -2.99 -4.60
C GLU A 178 6.89 -1.57 -4.53
N VAL A 179 5.70 -1.35 -5.08
CA VAL A 179 5.00 -0.06 -5.01
C VAL A 179 4.65 0.31 -3.57
N LEU A 180 4.24 -0.66 -2.75
CA LEU A 180 3.98 -0.41 -1.33
C LEU A 180 5.28 -0.09 -0.58
N ALA A 181 6.36 -0.82 -0.84
CA ALA A 181 7.68 -0.59 -0.25
C ALA A 181 8.20 0.82 -0.58
N ALA A 182 8.18 1.20 -1.86
CA ALA A 182 8.56 2.55 -2.28
C ALA A 182 7.69 3.64 -1.64
N GLY A 183 6.37 3.42 -1.60
CA GLY A 183 5.44 4.32 -0.93
C GLY A 183 5.72 4.49 0.56
N MET A 184 6.03 3.41 1.26
CA MET A 184 6.44 3.45 2.67
C MET A 184 7.69 4.32 2.85
N ILE A 185 8.73 4.13 2.02
CA ILE A 185 9.97 4.90 2.09
C ILE A 185 9.70 6.38 1.80
N LEU A 186 9.00 6.71 0.71
CA LEU A 186 8.67 8.09 0.36
C LEU A 186 7.82 8.79 1.42
N MET A 187 6.96 8.06 2.15
CA MET A 187 6.20 8.59 3.29
C MET A 187 7.08 8.97 4.48
N THR A 188 8.25 8.37 4.64
CA THR A 188 9.17 8.74 5.70
C THR A 188 9.82 10.11 5.46
N GLY A 189 9.86 10.55 4.21
CA GLY A 189 10.58 11.73 3.75
C GLY A 189 12.06 11.48 3.47
N TRP A 190 12.57 10.27 3.73
CA TRP A 190 13.97 9.92 3.47
C TRP A 190 14.25 9.80 1.96
N GLN A 191 15.38 10.37 1.53
CA GLN A 191 15.83 10.39 0.14
C GLN A 191 17.33 10.06 0.00
N GLY A 192 17.92 9.38 0.99
CA GLY A 192 19.34 9.00 0.96
C GLY A 192 20.26 9.86 1.81
N GLU A 193 19.74 10.69 2.71
CA GLU A 193 20.53 11.60 3.54
C GLU A 193 21.13 10.94 4.79
N THR A 194 20.84 9.68 5.03
CA THR A 194 21.38 8.86 6.14
C THR A 194 21.42 7.39 5.72
N ASP A 195 22.04 6.56 6.54
CA ASP A 195 21.94 5.11 6.39
C ASP A 195 20.48 4.63 6.52
N PHE A 196 20.16 3.54 5.84
CA PHE A 196 18.86 2.88 5.88
C PHE A 196 18.99 1.47 6.41
N ILE A 197 18.09 1.06 7.32
CA ILE A 197 18.13 -0.25 7.97
C ILE A 197 16.76 -0.94 7.87
N ASP A 198 16.76 -2.17 7.34
CA ASP A 198 15.64 -3.12 7.48
C ASP A 198 16.11 -4.37 8.24
N PRO A 199 15.78 -4.50 9.54
CA PRO A 199 16.24 -5.61 10.35
C PRO A 199 15.51 -6.94 10.12
N MET A 200 14.50 -6.98 9.23
CA MET A 200 13.71 -8.16 8.87
C MET A 200 13.38 -8.12 7.38
N CYS A 201 14.45 -8.08 6.55
CA CYS A 201 14.36 -7.63 5.16
C CYS A 201 13.72 -8.65 4.19
N GLY A 202 13.54 -9.91 4.59
CA GLY A 202 12.98 -10.93 3.73
C GLY A 202 13.72 -11.04 2.40
N SER A 203 13.01 -10.86 1.28
CA SER A 203 13.60 -10.88 -0.07
C SER A 203 14.28 -9.56 -0.49
N GLY A 204 14.45 -8.58 0.41
CA GLY A 204 15.18 -7.34 0.17
C GLY A 204 14.41 -6.25 -0.56
N THR A 205 13.08 -6.32 -0.61
CA THR A 205 12.26 -5.36 -1.38
C THR A 205 12.44 -3.92 -0.87
N LEU A 206 12.35 -3.68 0.46
CA LEU A 206 12.58 -2.35 1.04
C LEU A 206 13.99 -1.84 0.76
N LEU A 207 15.00 -2.72 0.81
CA LEU A 207 16.39 -2.33 0.57
C LEU A 207 16.59 -1.84 -0.88
N ILE A 208 16.05 -2.57 -1.86
CA ILE A 208 16.20 -2.23 -3.27
C ILE A 208 15.44 -0.95 -3.60
N GLU A 209 14.16 -0.84 -3.20
CA GLU A 209 13.38 0.38 -3.44
C GLU A 209 14.00 1.60 -2.70
N ALA A 210 14.64 1.41 -1.53
CA ALA A 210 15.39 2.47 -0.86
C ALA A 210 16.60 2.93 -1.68
N ALA A 211 17.38 2.00 -2.25
CA ALA A 211 18.51 2.36 -3.09
C ALA A 211 18.08 3.09 -4.38
N LEU A 212 16.99 2.64 -5.02
CA LEU A 212 16.45 3.32 -6.20
C LEU A 212 16.03 4.76 -5.86
N ILE A 213 15.36 4.98 -4.72
CA ILE A 213 14.96 6.32 -4.26
C ILE A 213 16.19 7.16 -3.89
N ALA A 214 17.13 6.62 -3.14
CA ALA A 214 18.34 7.33 -2.74
C ALA A 214 19.16 7.81 -3.95
N ARG A 215 19.32 6.95 -4.94
CA ARG A 215 20.03 7.25 -6.18
C ARG A 215 19.20 7.99 -7.23
N ASN A 216 17.92 8.17 -6.99
CA ASN A 216 16.94 8.69 -7.96
C ASN A 216 16.93 7.90 -9.28
N MET A 217 17.07 6.57 -9.17
CA MET A 217 17.04 5.66 -10.32
C MET A 217 15.59 5.31 -10.68
N ALA A 218 15.29 5.31 -11.97
CA ALA A 218 13.97 4.97 -12.45
C ALA A 218 13.60 3.49 -12.18
N PRO A 219 12.46 3.17 -11.53
CA PRO A 219 12.07 1.80 -11.25
C PRO A 219 11.75 1.00 -12.52
N GLY A 220 11.55 1.68 -13.65
CA GLY A 220 11.31 1.07 -14.96
C GLY A 220 12.54 0.48 -15.65
N LEU A 221 13.75 0.77 -15.20
CA LEU A 221 15.01 0.33 -15.80
C LEU A 221 15.14 -1.19 -16.00
N PHE A 222 14.53 -1.97 -15.11
CA PHE A 222 14.65 -3.44 -15.12
C PHE A 222 13.51 -4.11 -15.91
N ARG A 223 12.58 -3.35 -16.46
CA ARG A 223 11.44 -3.89 -17.21
C ARG A 223 11.87 -4.26 -18.62
N LYS A 224 11.24 -5.31 -19.15
CA LYS A 224 11.52 -5.76 -20.52
C LYS A 224 10.81 -4.91 -21.56
N GLU A 225 9.57 -4.48 -21.27
CA GLU A 225 8.72 -3.72 -22.18
C GLU A 225 7.60 -2.99 -21.42
N PHE A 226 7.04 -1.96 -22.06
CA PHE A 226 5.78 -1.32 -21.67
C PHE A 226 4.75 -1.53 -22.80
N ALA A 227 3.46 -1.50 -22.47
CA ALA A 227 2.41 -1.73 -23.48
C ALA A 227 2.38 -0.62 -24.55
N PHE A 228 2.73 0.62 -24.20
CA PHE A 228 2.75 1.73 -25.16
C PHE A 228 3.77 1.52 -26.30
N GLU A 229 4.81 0.69 -26.11
CA GLU A 229 5.80 0.39 -27.16
C GLU A 229 5.19 -0.38 -28.34
N LYS A 230 4.01 -1.04 -28.12
CA LYS A 230 3.27 -1.76 -29.17
C LYS A 230 2.21 -0.90 -29.86
N TRP A 231 2.02 0.35 -29.42
CA TRP A 231 1.01 1.24 -29.98
C TRP A 231 1.40 1.76 -31.37
N PRO A 232 0.41 2.04 -32.25
CA PRO A 232 0.71 2.54 -33.60
C PRO A 232 1.46 3.87 -33.61
N ASP A 233 1.26 4.70 -32.57
CA ASP A 233 1.83 6.03 -32.41
C ASP A 233 3.06 6.07 -31.48
N PHE A 234 3.69 4.91 -31.23
CA PHE A 234 4.88 4.83 -30.38
C PHE A 234 6.03 5.63 -31.00
N ASP A 235 6.59 6.52 -30.20
CA ASP A 235 7.75 7.32 -30.54
C ASP A 235 8.99 6.71 -29.87
N LYS A 236 9.75 5.94 -30.65
CA LYS A 236 10.91 5.22 -30.15
C LYS A 236 12.05 6.15 -29.77
N ASP A 237 12.29 7.20 -30.57
CA ASP A 237 13.42 8.10 -30.36
C ASP A 237 13.22 8.89 -29.04
N LEU A 238 11.99 9.37 -28.82
CA LEU A 238 11.61 10.03 -27.58
C LEU A 238 11.75 9.08 -26.36
N PHE A 239 11.35 7.80 -26.51
CA PHE A 239 11.48 6.87 -25.41
C PHE A 239 12.94 6.47 -25.13
N ASP A 240 13.75 6.31 -26.18
CA ASP A 240 15.18 6.04 -26.06
C ASP A 240 15.91 7.21 -25.35
N GLU A 241 15.53 8.48 -25.60
CA GLU A 241 16.02 9.64 -24.85
C GLU A 241 15.68 9.55 -23.37
N ILE A 242 14.42 9.23 -23.03
CA ILE A 242 13.97 9.09 -21.63
C ILE A 242 14.67 7.92 -20.93
N TYR A 243 14.83 6.79 -21.63
CA TYR A 243 15.44 5.59 -21.08
C TYR A 243 16.93 5.77 -20.77
N ASN A 244 17.63 6.53 -21.58
CA ASN A 244 19.07 6.77 -21.43
C ASN A 244 19.41 8.06 -20.64
N ASP A 245 18.41 8.80 -20.17
CA ASP A 245 18.60 10.00 -19.36
C ASP A 245 18.89 9.65 -17.90
N ASP A 246 20.17 9.59 -17.54
CA ASP A 246 20.69 9.41 -16.18
C ASP A 246 21.05 10.74 -15.48
N SER A 247 20.77 11.89 -16.10
CA SER A 247 21.15 13.22 -15.61
C SER A 247 20.61 13.57 -14.23
N GLN A 248 19.54 12.91 -13.82
CA GLN A 248 18.88 13.11 -12.52
C GLN A 248 19.32 12.08 -11.48
N GLU A 249 20.15 11.09 -11.83
CA GLU A 249 20.70 10.16 -10.87
C GLU A 249 21.62 10.86 -9.88
N ARG A 250 21.65 10.38 -8.65
CA ARG A 250 22.43 10.95 -7.55
C ARG A 250 23.45 9.96 -7.03
N GLU A 251 24.59 10.48 -6.57
CA GLU A 251 25.49 9.69 -5.75
C GLU A 251 24.85 9.43 -4.37
N PHE A 252 24.96 8.19 -3.90
CA PHE A 252 24.52 7.79 -2.58
C PHE A 252 25.75 7.53 -1.70
N ASN A 253 26.00 8.45 -0.74
CA ASN A 253 27.19 8.47 0.12
C ASN A 253 26.97 7.77 1.47
N HIS A 254 25.81 7.19 1.69
CA HIS A 254 25.42 6.38 2.84
C HIS A 254 25.32 4.91 2.45
N HIS A 255 24.81 4.07 3.35
CA HIS A 255 24.70 2.65 3.10
C HIS A 255 23.34 2.10 3.55
N ILE A 256 22.91 1.02 2.90
CA ILE A 256 21.66 0.31 3.21
C ILE A 256 22.00 -1.05 3.79
N TYR A 257 21.51 -1.31 4.99
CA TYR A 257 21.74 -2.54 5.74
C TYR A 257 20.46 -3.36 5.84
N GLY A 258 20.53 -4.59 5.35
CA GLY A 258 19.45 -5.58 5.47
C GLY A 258 19.87 -6.72 6.38
N TYR A 259 18.97 -7.16 7.24
CA TYR A 259 19.17 -8.32 8.10
C TYR A 259 17.96 -9.23 8.03
N ASP A 260 18.21 -10.52 8.14
CA ASP A 260 17.18 -11.52 8.34
C ASP A 260 17.75 -12.69 9.12
N ILE A 261 16.93 -13.36 9.92
CA ILE A 261 17.33 -14.54 10.68
C ILE A 261 17.43 -15.77 9.78
N ASP A 262 16.62 -15.81 8.70
CA ASP A 262 16.58 -16.91 7.75
C ASP A 262 17.63 -16.75 6.65
N MET A 263 18.62 -17.63 6.61
CA MET A 263 19.66 -17.66 5.57
C MET A 263 19.07 -17.76 4.14
N LYS A 264 17.92 -18.42 3.97
CA LYS A 264 17.26 -18.49 2.67
C LYS A 264 16.77 -17.10 2.24
N ALA A 265 16.20 -16.33 3.17
CA ALA A 265 15.79 -14.95 2.91
C ALA A 265 16.99 -14.07 2.54
N VAL A 266 18.10 -14.18 3.30
CA VAL A 266 19.36 -13.46 3.02
C VAL A 266 19.91 -13.80 1.63
N ASN A 267 19.95 -15.06 1.25
CA ASN A 267 20.40 -15.47 -0.08
C ASN A 267 19.50 -14.92 -1.18
N THR A 268 18.18 -15.01 -1.01
CA THR A 268 17.20 -14.45 -1.95
C THR A 268 17.37 -12.93 -2.08
N ALA A 269 17.53 -12.20 -0.97
CA ALA A 269 17.76 -10.77 -0.98
C ALA A 269 19.05 -10.42 -1.73
N ASN A 270 20.16 -11.12 -1.46
CA ASN A 270 21.42 -10.91 -2.17
C ASN A 270 21.32 -11.18 -3.68
N MET A 271 20.55 -12.19 -4.10
CA MET A 271 20.30 -12.48 -5.52
C MET A 271 19.54 -11.32 -6.18
N ASN A 272 18.48 -10.81 -5.53
CA ASN A 272 17.69 -9.69 -6.02
C ASN A 272 18.50 -8.38 -6.06
N VAL A 273 19.28 -8.08 -5.02
CA VAL A 273 20.21 -6.92 -4.95
C VAL A 273 21.22 -6.97 -6.09
N LYS A 274 21.82 -8.15 -6.35
CA LYS A 274 22.74 -8.34 -7.45
C LYS A 274 22.05 -8.15 -8.81
N ALA A 275 20.85 -8.68 -8.99
CA ALA A 275 20.08 -8.52 -10.22
C ALA A 275 19.70 -7.05 -10.48
N ALA A 276 19.51 -6.26 -9.42
CA ALA A 276 19.29 -4.81 -9.49
C ALA A 276 20.60 -4.00 -9.67
N GLY A 277 21.78 -4.64 -9.65
CA GLY A 277 23.06 -3.93 -9.77
C GLY A 277 23.46 -3.08 -8.55
N LEU A 278 22.81 -3.28 -7.40
CA LEU A 278 22.90 -2.41 -6.21
C LEU A 278 23.80 -2.98 -5.09
N SER A 279 24.67 -3.95 -5.42
CA SER A 279 25.54 -4.60 -4.42
C SER A 279 26.59 -3.68 -3.79
N LYS A 280 26.83 -2.49 -4.34
CA LYS A 280 27.72 -1.47 -3.74
C LYS A 280 27.02 -0.70 -2.62
N ASP A 281 25.72 -0.48 -2.77
CA ASP A 281 24.91 0.37 -1.88
C ASP A 281 24.25 -0.42 -0.76
N ILE A 282 24.10 -1.76 -0.94
CA ILE A 282 23.31 -2.62 -0.04
C ILE A 282 24.17 -3.78 0.47
N THR A 283 24.17 -3.98 1.79
CA THR A 283 24.72 -5.15 2.44
C THR A 283 23.61 -5.93 3.14
N VAL A 284 23.49 -7.23 2.84
CA VAL A 284 22.55 -8.12 3.50
C VAL A 284 23.29 -9.17 4.30
N THR A 285 22.98 -9.26 5.60
CA THR A 285 23.67 -10.14 6.55
C THR A 285 22.67 -11.01 7.30
N GLN A 286 23.02 -12.28 7.54
CA GLN A 286 22.25 -13.11 8.46
C GLN A 286 22.49 -12.66 9.89
N ALA A 287 21.44 -12.18 10.54
CA ALA A 287 21.46 -11.84 11.97
C ALA A 287 20.06 -11.85 12.55
N ASP A 288 19.97 -12.20 13.84
CA ASP A 288 18.76 -11.96 14.62
C ASP A 288 18.75 -10.49 15.06
N PHE A 289 17.63 -9.80 14.93
CA PHE A 289 17.52 -8.40 15.35
C PHE A 289 17.85 -8.19 16.83
N LYS A 290 17.68 -9.21 17.67
CA LYS A 290 18.06 -9.14 19.09
C LYS A 290 19.57 -8.95 19.29
N ASP A 291 20.41 -9.40 18.35
CA ASP A 291 21.88 -9.37 18.44
C ASP A 291 22.51 -8.23 17.63
N PHE A 292 21.72 -7.61 16.73
CA PHE A 292 22.20 -6.53 15.87
C PHE A 292 22.39 -5.21 16.65
N THR A 293 23.47 -4.50 16.37
CA THR A 293 23.78 -3.17 16.92
C THR A 293 23.75 -2.12 15.84
N GLN A 294 23.27 -0.91 16.18
CA GLN A 294 23.24 0.21 15.28
C GLN A 294 24.64 0.51 14.69
N PRO A 295 24.77 0.76 13.39
CA PRO A 295 25.95 1.40 12.81
C PRO A 295 26.25 2.74 13.52
N LYS A 296 27.50 3.22 13.43
CA LYS A 296 27.93 4.42 14.13
C LYS A 296 27.20 5.70 13.67
N GLU A 297 26.73 5.71 12.43
CA GLU A 297 26.05 6.85 11.84
C GLU A 297 24.55 6.86 12.09
N LYS A 298 23.95 8.05 12.02
CA LYS A 298 22.50 8.20 12.09
C LYS A 298 21.85 7.43 10.95
N SER A 299 20.76 6.73 11.25
CA SER A 299 20.06 5.91 10.28
C SER A 299 18.55 6.04 10.41
N ILE A 300 17.82 5.64 9.39
CA ILE A 300 16.39 5.40 9.46
C ILE A 300 16.11 3.90 9.48
N ILE A 301 15.19 3.47 10.32
CA ILE A 301 14.75 2.09 10.35
C ILE A 301 13.37 2.02 9.70
N VAL A 302 13.23 1.20 8.65
CA VAL A 302 11.93 0.91 8.03
C VAL A 302 11.79 -0.59 7.88
N THR A 303 10.76 -1.17 8.48
CA THR A 303 10.63 -2.63 8.50
C THR A 303 9.19 -3.09 8.41
N ASN A 304 9.04 -4.31 7.85
CA ASN A 304 7.80 -5.03 7.71
C ASN A 304 7.91 -6.39 8.42
N PRO A 305 7.82 -6.43 9.78
CA PRO A 305 7.95 -7.67 10.54
C PRO A 305 6.84 -8.67 10.21
N PRO A 306 6.99 -9.96 10.57
CA PRO A 306 5.92 -10.94 10.39
C PRO A 306 4.69 -10.59 11.23
N TYR A 307 3.49 -10.83 10.68
CA TYR A 307 2.21 -10.57 11.37
C TYR A 307 1.52 -11.84 11.88
N GLY A 308 2.11 -13.02 11.59
CA GLY A 308 1.52 -14.31 11.95
C GLY A 308 0.40 -14.80 11.02
N GLU A 309 0.18 -14.17 9.86
CA GLU A 309 -0.81 -14.60 8.87
C GLU A 309 -0.23 -15.60 7.85
N ARG A 310 0.88 -15.23 7.20
CA ARG A 310 1.52 -16.03 6.18
C ARG A 310 2.79 -16.67 6.68
N ILE A 311 3.49 -16.01 7.57
CA ILE A 311 4.70 -16.49 8.23
C ILE A 311 4.33 -16.78 9.68
N SER A 312 4.31 -18.06 10.07
CA SER A 312 4.07 -18.45 11.46
C SER A 312 5.30 -18.13 12.31
N THR A 313 5.13 -17.27 13.29
CA THR A 313 6.17 -16.97 14.29
C THR A 313 5.72 -17.58 15.60
N PRO A 314 6.48 -18.51 16.20
CA PRO A 314 6.08 -19.20 17.44
C PRO A 314 5.75 -18.25 18.59
N ASP A 315 6.46 -17.14 18.71
CA ASP A 315 6.23 -16.08 19.69
C ASP A 315 6.15 -14.71 19.00
N LEU A 316 5.01 -14.43 18.37
CA LEU A 316 4.79 -13.18 17.65
C LEU A 316 4.84 -11.96 18.58
N LEU A 317 4.18 -12.04 19.73
CA LEU A 317 4.14 -10.93 20.68
C LEU A 317 5.52 -10.67 21.31
N GLY A 318 6.27 -11.72 21.63
CA GLY A 318 7.66 -11.63 22.09
C GLY A 318 8.57 -10.98 21.05
N THR A 319 8.34 -11.25 19.74
CA THR A 319 9.08 -10.60 18.64
C THR A 319 8.86 -9.09 18.67
N TYR A 320 7.62 -8.61 18.78
CA TYR A 320 7.34 -7.16 18.84
C TYR A 320 7.83 -6.50 20.13
N LYS A 321 7.78 -7.22 21.23
CA LYS A 321 8.39 -6.76 22.49
C LYS A 321 9.91 -6.61 22.33
N MET A 322 10.59 -7.59 21.75
CA MET A 322 12.02 -7.54 21.44
C MET A 322 12.35 -6.35 20.54
N ILE A 323 11.58 -6.13 19.45
CA ILE A 323 11.75 -4.95 18.58
C ILE A 323 11.69 -3.67 19.41
N GLY A 324 10.68 -3.51 20.26
CA GLY A 324 10.54 -2.32 21.11
C GLY A 324 11.73 -2.10 22.05
N GLU A 325 12.22 -3.15 22.71
CA GLU A 325 13.38 -3.07 23.61
C GLU A 325 14.67 -2.73 22.84
N ARG A 326 14.87 -3.32 21.65
CA ARG A 326 16.03 -2.99 20.80
C ARG A 326 16.00 -1.54 20.35
N LEU A 327 14.86 -1.05 19.88
CA LEU A 327 14.69 0.35 19.44
C LEU A 327 15.03 1.31 20.60
N LYS A 328 14.54 1.07 21.81
CA LYS A 328 14.78 1.93 22.99
C LYS A 328 16.24 2.01 23.39
N HIS A 329 16.99 0.92 23.27
CA HIS A 329 18.31 0.81 23.91
C HIS A 329 19.47 0.80 22.92
N GLN A 330 19.21 0.50 21.63
CA GLN A 330 20.28 0.34 20.64
C GLN A 330 20.19 1.33 19.47
N PHE A 331 19.00 1.96 19.27
CA PHE A 331 18.76 2.82 18.11
C PHE A 331 18.37 4.25 18.53
N LEU A 332 19.05 4.76 19.55
CA LEU A 332 18.82 6.12 20.04
C LEU A 332 19.05 7.16 18.94
N ASN A 333 18.26 8.24 18.96
CA ASN A 333 18.30 9.36 18.02
C ASN A 333 17.95 9.02 16.56
N ASN A 334 17.25 7.89 16.35
CA ASN A 334 16.75 7.47 15.05
C ASN A 334 15.22 7.51 14.98
N ASP A 335 14.71 7.55 13.77
CA ASP A 335 13.31 7.30 13.48
C ASP A 335 13.12 5.85 13.06
N ALA A 336 12.16 5.15 13.66
CA ALA A 336 11.77 3.80 13.28
C ALA A 336 10.34 3.80 12.73
N TRP A 337 10.14 3.13 11.60
CA TRP A 337 8.88 2.99 10.93
C TRP A 337 8.52 1.52 10.77
N ILE A 338 7.36 1.12 11.28
CA ILE A 338 6.93 -0.28 11.33
C ILE A 338 5.56 -0.43 10.70
N LEU A 339 5.45 -1.36 9.74
CA LEU A 339 4.18 -1.77 9.17
C LEU A 339 3.65 -2.99 9.93
N SER A 340 2.40 -2.97 10.34
CA SER A 340 1.67 -4.14 10.87
C SER A 340 0.16 -3.91 10.79
N TYR A 341 -0.65 -4.97 10.83
CA TYR A 341 -2.10 -4.83 10.91
C TYR A 341 -2.66 -5.14 12.30
N ARG A 342 -1.87 -5.74 13.20
CA ARG A 342 -2.30 -6.17 14.53
C ARG A 342 -2.00 -5.11 15.59
N GLU A 343 -3.05 -4.58 16.23
CA GLU A 343 -2.91 -3.62 17.33
C GLU A 343 -2.18 -4.24 18.53
N GLU A 344 -2.47 -5.51 18.86
CA GLU A 344 -1.82 -6.24 19.95
C GLU A 344 -0.29 -6.36 19.77
N CYS A 345 0.18 -6.45 18.51
CA CYS A 345 1.61 -6.44 18.21
C CYS A 345 2.22 -5.06 18.48
N PHE A 346 1.55 -4.00 18.05
CA PHE A 346 2.01 -2.64 18.30
C PHE A 346 2.05 -2.26 19.79
N GLU A 347 1.13 -2.79 20.60
CA GLU A 347 1.12 -2.59 22.05
C GLU A 347 2.38 -3.16 22.70
N GLN A 348 2.93 -4.27 22.19
CA GLN A 348 4.14 -4.89 22.72
C GLN A 348 5.41 -4.06 22.48
N ILE A 349 5.45 -3.18 21.47
CA ILE A 349 6.60 -2.29 21.23
C ILE A 349 6.86 -1.38 22.42
N GLY A 350 5.82 -1.02 23.19
CA GLY A 350 5.96 -0.23 24.42
C GLY A 350 6.51 1.19 24.18
N LEU A 351 6.43 1.70 22.96
CA LEU A 351 6.72 3.07 22.56
C LEU A 351 5.43 3.74 22.03
N LYS A 352 5.31 5.04 22.26
CA LYS A 352 4.19 5.81 21.73
C LYS A 352 4.51 6.27 20.32
N PRO A 353 3.71 5.90 19.30
CA PRO A 353 3.95 6.36 17.94
C PRO A 353 3.71 7.87 17.81
N SER A 354 4.57 8.53 17.04
CA SER A 354 4.40 9.94 16.69
C SER A 354 3.42 10.12 15.53
N LEU A 355 3.37 9.17 14.60
CA LEU A 355 2.46 9.15 13.46
C LEU A 355 1.89 7.74 13.25
N LYS A 356 0.63 7.66 12.80
CA LYS A 356 -0.05 6.44 12.35
C LYS A 356 -0.65 6.71 10.98
N THR A 357 -0.31 5.88 10.01
CA THR A 357 -0.82 6.01 8.63
C THR A 357 -1.44 4.69 8.19
N PRO A 358 -2.72 4.66 7.83
CA PRO A 358 -3.34 3.46 7.30
C PRO A 358 -2.78 3.15 5.91
N LEU A 359 -2.41 1.89 5.68
CA LEU A 359 -1.95 1.35 4.41
C LEU A 359 -2.58 -0.03 4.18
N TYR A 360 -2.53 -0.52 2.94
CA TYR A 360 -3.04 -1.83 2.60
C TYR A 360 -1.94 -2.72 2.04
N ASN A 361 -1.70 -3.85 2.71
CA ASN A 361 -0.81 -4.91 2.20
C ASN A 361 -1.64 -6.06 1.65
N GLY A 362 -1.92 -6.05 0.35
CA GLY A 362 -2.91 -6.93 -0.27
C GLY A 362 -4.31 -6.59 0.22
N SER A 363 -4.98 -7.54 0.87
CA SER A 363 -6.30 -7.36 1.49
C SER A 363 -6.25 -6.90 2.94
N LEU A 364 -5.07 -6.90 3.57
CA LEU A 364 -4.90 -6.55 4.97
C LEU A 364 -4.85 -5.03 5.16
N GLU A 365 -5.72 -4.50 6.02
CA GLU A 365 -5.68 -3.12 6.47
C GLU A 365 -4.61 -2.98 7.56
N CYS A 366 -3.49 -2.38 7.20
CA CYS A 366 -2.33 -2.20 8.05
C CYS A 366 -2.23 -0.76 8.57
N GLU A 367 -1.45 -0.56 9.62
CA GLU A 367 -0.98 0.75 10.02
C GLU A 367 0.55 0.82 9.85
N PHE A 368 1.03 1.90 9.25
CA PHE A 368 2.43 2.26 9.19
C PHE A 368 2.71 3.31 10.26
N ARG A 369 3.46 2.92 11.30
CA ARG A 369 3.67 3.72 12.51
C ARG A 369 5.09 4.24 12.59
N LYS A 370 5.23 5.56 12.83
CA LYS A 370 6.50 6.22 13.15
C LYS A 370 6.74 6.23 14.65
N TYR A 371 7.92 5.81 15.05
CA TYR A 371 8.45 5.91 16.41
C TYR A 371 9.73 6.75 16.36
N GLN A 372 9.72 7.88 17.04
CA GLN A 372 10.91 8.69 17.24
C GLN A 372 11.60 8.23 18.51
N ILE A 373 12.85 7.79 18.37
CA ILE A 373 13.64 7.24 19.45
C ILE A 373 14.58 8.35 19.96
N PHE A 374 14.49 8.70 21.23
CA PHE A 374 15.34 9.69 21.88
C PHE A 374 15.81 9.16 23.23
N ASP A 375 16.92 9.68 23.72
CA ASP A 375 17.41 9.37 25.05
C ASP A 375 16.61 10.12 26.11
N GLY A 376 16.26 9.44 27.21
CA GLY A 376 15.55 10.04 28.34
C GLY A 376 14.04 10.15 28.19
N LYS A 377 13.43 11.10 28.90
CA LYS A 377 11.97 11.29 28.93
C LYS A 377 11.51 12.27 27.85
N LEU A 378 10.34 12.02 27.26
CA LEU A 378 9.71 12.91 26.29
C LEU A 378 9.64 14.37 26.74
N ARG A 379 9.48 14.61 28.04
CA ARG A 379 9.44 15.96 28.60
C ARG A 379 10.80 16.66 28.46
N ASP A 380 11.88 15.96 28.77
CA ASP A 380 13.24 16.49 28.73
C ASP A 380 13.65 16.76 27.26
N PHE A 381 13.41 15.81 26.37
CA PHE A 381 13.60 15.97 24.91
C PHE A 381 12.89 17.21 24.35
N ARG A 382 11.63 17.47 24.78
CA ARG A 382 10.89 18.69 24.36
C ARG A 382 11.45 19.97 24.95
N SER A 383 11.97 19.94 26.18
CA SER A 383 12.58 21.11 26.83
C SER A 383 13.88 21.52 26.16
N GLU A 384 14.57 20.56 25.53
CA GLU A 384 15.79 20.76 24.74
C GLU A 384 15.52 21.17 23.27
N GLY A 385 14.27 21.47 22.94
CA GLY A 385 13.85 21.88 21.59
C GLY A 385 13.53 20.74 20.64
N GLY A 386 13.49 19.50 21.12
CA GLY A 386 13.15 18.34 20.33
C GLY A 386 11.72 18.37 19.79
N ILE A 387 11.54 18.15 18.50
CA ILE A 387 10.25 18.16 17.78
C ILE A 387 9.81 16.74 17.53
N VAL A 388 8.76 16.28 18.21
CA VAL A 388 8.18 14.92 18.03
C VAL A 388 7.33 14.82 16.76
N LYS A 389 6.81 15.96 16.26
CA LYS A 389 5.99 16.01 15.06
C LYS A 389 6.30 17.27 14.28
N THR A 390 6.58 17.14 13.00
CA THR A 390 6.71 18.28 12.11
C THR A 390 5.35 18.99 11.94
N ASP A 391 5.36 20.23 11.45
CA ASP A 391 4.10 20.96 11.21
C ASP A 391 3.29 20.32 10.08
N GLU A 392 3.95 19.69 9.11
CA GLU A 392 3.30 18.89 8.07
C GLU A 392 2.62 17.65 8.64
N GLU A 393 3.30 16.91 9.53
CA GLU A 393 2.71 15.76 10.24
C GLU A 393 1.51 16.18 11.09
N LYS A 394 1.59 17.34 11.75
CA LYS A 394 0.46 17.90 12.50
C LYS A 394 -0.71 18.27 11.60
N LYS A 395 -0.45 18.85 10.43
CA LYS A 395 -1.46 19.19 9.43
C LYS A 395 -2.14 17.94 8.91
N LEU A 396 -1.37 16.93 8.50
CA LEU A 396 -1.88 15.65 8.04
C LEU A 396 -2.76 14.94 9.09
N MET A 397 -2.37 14.98 10.37
CA MET A 397 -3.20 14.42 11.46
C MET A 397 -4.51 15.18 11.66
N ARG A 398 -4.51 16.52 11.52
CA ARG A 398 -5.72 17.33 11.62
C ARG A 398 -6.69 17.02 10.47
N GLU A 399 -6.18 16.89 9.25
CA GLU A 399 -6.96 16.50 8.07
C GLU A 399 -7.56 15.10 8.23
N LYS A 400 -6.77 14.11 8.65
CA LYS A 400 -7.26 12.75 8.93
C LYS A 400 -8.35 12.74 10.01
N HIS A 401 -8.18 13.51 11.07
CA HIS A 401 -9.19 13.60 12.13
C HIS A 401 -10.50 14.26 11.63
N ARG A 402 -10.39 15.23 10.73
CA ARG A 402 -11.53 15.86 10.07
C ARG A 402 -12.26 14.85 9.17
N PHE A 403 -11.55 14.11 8.29
CA PHE A 403 -12.13 13.07 7.44
C PHE A 403 -12.77 11.94 8.24
N LYS A 404 -12.15 11.50 9.35
CA LYS A 404 -12.73 10.50 10.23
C LYS A 404 -14.04 10.97 10.84
N LYS A 405 -14.10 12.21 11.35
CA LYS A 405 -15.35 12.81 11.87
C LYS A 405 -16.43 12.94 10.81
N GLU A 406 -16.07 13.35 9.59
CA GLU A 406 -17.01 13.45 8.46
C GLU A 406 -17.55 12.06 8.07
N ARG A 407 -16.72 11.02 8.08
CA ARG A 407 -17.13 9.64 7.80
C ARG A 407 -18.04 9.08 8.90
N GLU A 408 -17.71 9.30 10.17
CA GLU A 408 -18.54 8.91 11.32
C GLU A 408 -19.87 9.65 11.32
N PHE A 409 -19.88 10.92 10.93
CA PHE A 409 -21.10 11.70 10.78
C PHE A 409 -21.98 11.20 9.64
N LYS A 410 -21.39 10.89 8.47
CA LYS A 410 -22.13 10.28 7.35
C LYS A 410 -22.69 8.92 7.70
N LYS A 411 -21.93 8.09 8.44
CA LYS A 411 -22.38 6.77 8.91
C LYS A 411 -23.57 6.90 9.88
N ARG A 412 -23.52 7.86 10.80
CA ARG A 412 -24.65 8.14 11.71
C ARG A 412 -25.89 8.64 10.98
N LEU A 413 -25.72 9.45 9.93
CA LEU A 413 -26.84 9.91 9.10
C LEU A 413 -27.49 8.75 8.36
N SER A 414 -26.72 7.81 7.76
CA SER A 414 -27.28 6.63 7.10
C SER A 414 -27.96 5.68 8.08
N GLU A 415 -27.42 5.51 9.30
CA GLU A 415 -28.03 4.67 10.35
C GLU A 415 -29.32 5.31 10.93
N THR A 416 -29.48 6.65 10.84
CA THR A 416 -30.73 7.33 11.22
C THR A 416 -31.77 7.27 10.11
N GLU A 417 -31.39 7.26 8.85
CA GLU A 417 -32.30 7.09 7.71
C GLU A 417 -32.88 5.67 7.62
N GLU A 418 -32.12 4.63 8.03
CA GLU A 418 -32.61 3.23 8.09
C GLU A 418 -33.53 2.94 9.28
N ASN A 419 -33.58 3.80 10.31
CA ASN A 419 -34.41 3.60 11.50
C ASN A 419 -35.71 4.44 11.53
N GLU A 420 -36.00 5.26 10.51
CA GLU A 420 -37.16 6.12 10.45
C GLU A 420 -38.24 5.64 9.44
N GLU A 421 -38.71 4.40 9.58
CA GLU A 421 -40.12 4.11 9.33
C GLU A 421 -40.89 4.17 10.67
N GLY A 422 -41.11 5.37 11.17
CA GLY A 422 -41.99 5.59 12.34
C GLY A 422 -41.42 6.55 13.38
N ASP A 423 -41.46 7.77 13.15
CA ASP A 423 -41.81 8.93 13.98
C ASP A 423 -41.01 10.16 13.61
N ILE A 424 -41.69 11.11 12.99
CA ILE A 424 -41.09 12.37 12.55
C ILE A 424 -41.08 13.32 13.75
N ARG A 425 -39.89 13.54 14.35
CA ARG A 425 -39.61 14.76 15.09
C ARG A 425 -38.37 15.45 14.49
N SER A 426 -38.65 16.51 13.77
CA SER A 426 -37.69 17.39 13.12
C SER A 426 -36.75 18.07 14.12
N PHE A 427 -35.46 17.74 14.09
CA PHE A 427 -34.42 18.63 14.61
C PHE A 427 -33.79 19.39 13.45
N LYS A 428 -34.14 20.65 13.30
CA LYS A 428 -33.42 21.58 12.42
C LYS A 428 -32.11 21.98 13.09
N PHE A 429 -30.98 21.38 12.61
CA PHE A 429 -29.65 21.89 12.93
C PHE A 429 -29.28 23.01 11.98
N HIS A 430 -29.03 24.21 12.52
CA HIS A 430 -28.54 25.33 11.76
C HIS A 430 -27.07 25.14 11.39
N ARG A 431 -26.75 25.35 10.10
CA ARG A 431 -25.42 25.22 9.48
C ARG A 431 -24.35 26.19 10.06
N HIS A 432 -24.75 27.04 11.01
CA HIS A 432 -23.91 28.10 11.59
C HIS A 432 -23.05 27.64 12.80
N ASP A 433 -23.34 26.48 13.43
CA ASP A 433 -22.70 26.12 14.69
C ASP A 433 -21.43 25.27 14.52
N VAL A 434 -21.10 24.85 13.30
CA VAL A 434 -19.93 24.00 13.02
C VAL A 434 -18.68 24.83 12.63
N LEU A 435 -18.84 26.08 12.26
CA LEU A 435 -17.73 26.93 11.80
C LEU A 435 -17.15 27.88 12.87
N ASN A 436 -17.77 28.01 14.06
CA ASN A 436 -17.35 28.95 15.10
C ASN A 436 -16.87 28.31 16.41
N SER A 437 -16.37 27.08 16.41
CA SER A 437 -15.75 26.47 17.61
C SER A 437 -14.22 26.55 17.62
N GLU A 438 -13.63 27.49 16.92
CA GLU A 438 -12.26 27.92 17.14
C GLU A 438 -12.25 29.04 18.19
N ASP A 439 -11.47 28.82 19.24
CA ASP A 439 -11.19 29.73 20.36
C ASP A 439 -12.24 29.91 21.47
N LYS A 440 -12.34 28.92 22.35
CA LYS A 440 -12.50 29.21 23.78
C LYS A 440 -11.77 28.17 24.63
N ARG A 441 -10.48 28.40 24.87
CA ARG A 441 -9.78 27.75 26.00
C ARG A 441 -10.33 28.34 27.30
N PRO A 442 -10.69 27.52 28.31
CA PRO A 442 -11.01 28.04 29.61
C PRO A 442 -9.74 28.60 30.25
N ARG A 443 -9.75 29.91 30.52
CA ARG A 443 -8.74 30.57 31.32
C ARG A 443 -8.75 29.93 32.72
N ARG A 444 -7.65 29.30 33.10
CA ARG A 444 -7.38 28.99 34.50
C ARG A 444 -7.32 30.29 35.29
N ARG A 445 -8.28 30.49 36.19
CA ARG A 445 -8.22 31.50 37.24
C ARG A 445 -7.18 30.99 38.25
N ASN A 446 -6.11 31.75 38.42
CA ASN A 446 -5.33 31.77 39.61
C ASN A 446 -6.19 32.40 40.70
N ASN A 447 -6.40 31.70 41.79
CA ASN A 447 -6.73 32.29 43.07
C ASN A 447 -5.69 31.73 44.05
N ASP A 448 -4.69 32.54 44.30
CA ASP A 448 -4.03 32.61 45.58
C ASP A 448 -5.01 33.32 46.52
N ASP A 449 -5.38 32.68 47.62
CA ASP A 449 -5.50 33.28 48.93
C ASP A 449 -5.87 32.24 49.98
N ASP A 450 -4.98 32.16 50.93
CA ASP A 450 -5.00 31.77 52.33
C ASP A 450 -6.35 31.43 53.02
N LYS A 451 -6.38 30.35 53.76
CA LYS A 451 -6.37 30.29 55.23
C LYS A 451 -6.77 28.93 55.79
N GLU A 452 -5.88 28.51 56.66
CA GLU A 452 -6.04 27.57 57.77
C GLU A 452 -7.46 27.24 58.25
N ARG A 453 -7.75 25.97 58.50
CA ARG A 453 -8.16 25.42 59.79
C ARG A 453 -8.61 23.95 59.71
N GLY A 454 -8.07 23.17 60.63
CA GLY A 454 -8.85 22.24 61.42
C GLY A 454 -8.69 20.75 61.09
N ARG A 455 -7.73 20.13 61.71
CA ARG A 455 -7.67 18.70 62.02
C ARG A 455 -8.94 18.23 62.73
N LYS A 456 -9.44 17.05 62.41
CA LYS A 456 -9.59 15.93 63.36
C LYS A 456 -9.99 14.63 62.66
N PRO A 457 -9.51 13.48 63.18
CA PRO A 457 -9.71 12.17 62.60
C PRO A 457 -10.90 11.46 63.27
N PHE A 458 -11.50 10.50 62.58
CA PHE A 458 -12.34 9.51 63.22
C PHE A 458 -11.99 8.10 62.81
N ASP A 459 -11.79 7.33 63.87
CA ASP A 459 -11.38 5.94 63.96
C ASP A 459 -12.52 4.95 63.68
N ARG A 460 -12.14 3.81 63.15
CA ARG A 460 -12.44 2.42 63.55
C ARG A 460 -13.87 1.87 63.63
N LYS A 461 -13.87 0.68 63.09
CA LYS A 461 -14.51 -0.58 63.55
C LYS A 461 -15.78 -1.02 62.87
N GLY A 462 -15.69 -2.26 62.37
CA GLY A 462 -16.54 -3.35 62.70
C GLY A 462 -16.65 -4.42 61.60
N LYS A 463 -15.92 -5.44 61.69
CA LYS A 463 -16.21 -6.89 61.80
C LYS A 463 -17.49 -7.40 61.13
N GLY A 464 -17.33 -8.49 60.39
CA GLY A 464 -18.36 -9.44 60.07
C GLY A 464 -17.93 -10.42 58.99
N GLY A 465 -17.30 -11.50 59.37
CA GLY A 465 -17.06 -12.66 58.52
C GLY A 465 -18.26 -13.61 58.51
N PHE A 466 -18.37 -14.33 57.44
CA PHE A 466 -19.05 -15.62 57.40
C PHE A 466 -18.43 -16.57 56.38
N ASP A 467 -17.83 -17.61 56.96
CA ASP A 467 -17.45 -18.84 56.29
C ASP A 467 -18.70 -19.60 55.83
N ARG A 468 -18.59 -20.30 54.70
CA ARG A 468 -19.13 -21.66 54.54
C ARG A 468 -18.63 -22.29 53.23
N LYS A 469 -17.73 -23.19 53.38
CA LYS A 469 -17.52 -24.55 52.90
C LYS A 469 -18.68 -25.15 52.10
N GLY A 470 -18.33 -25.89 51.04
CA GLY A 470 -19.17 -26.88 50.38
C GLY A 470 -18.50 -27.43 49.15
N GLY A 471 -17.64 -28.42 49.33
CA GLY A 471 -17.11 -29.24 48.26
C GLY A 471 -18.08 -30.33 47.81
N PHE A 472 -17.96 -30.74 46.61
CA PHE A 472 -18.41 -32.05 46.12
C PHE A 472 -17.47 -32.60 45.07
N GLU A 473 -16.77 -33.66 45.43
CA GLU A 473 -16.15 -34.66 44.56
C GLU A 473 -17.22 -35.61 43.99
N ARG A 474 -16.99 -36.12 42.76
CA ARG A 474 -17.03 -37.52 42.33
C ARG A 474 -17.05 -37.61 40.81
N LYS A 475 -15.97 -38.18 40.20
CA LYS A 475 -15.78 -39.60 39.83
C LYS A 475 -16.69 -40.13 38.70
N GLY A 476 -16.01 -40.65 37.64
CA GLY A 476 -16.49 -41.72 36.78
C GLY A 476 -15.96 -41.60 35.35
N LYS A 477 -14.81 -42.15 35.01
CA LYS A 477 -14.51 -43.45 34.36
C LYS A 477 -15.31 -43.71 33.07
N GLY A 478 -14.56 -43.94 31.96
CA GLY A 478 -15.03 -44.63 30.76
C GLY A 478 -14.08 -44.50 29.60
N GLY A 479 -13.05 -45.33 29.57
CA GLY A 479 -12.20 -45.50 28.40
C GLY A 479 -12.85 -46.42 27.39
N PHE A 480 -12.49 -46.22 26.12
CA PHE A 480 -12.59 -47.28 25.10
C PHE A 480 -11.43 -47.10 24.10
N ASP A 481 -10.49 -48.01 24.22
CA ASP A 481 -9.54 -48.35 23.16
C ASP A 481 -10.31 -48.98 21.97
N ARG A 482 -9.90 -48.61 20.76
CA ARG A 482 -9.83 -49.57 19.66
C ARG A 482 -8.81 -49.15 18.61
N LYS A 483 -7.80 -50.03 18.52
CA LYS A 483 -6.84 -50.22 17.44
C LYS A 483 -7.58 -50.50 16.11
N GLY A 484 -6.93 -50.12 15.01
CA GLY A 484 -7.29 -50.55 13.67
C GLY A 484 -6.38 -49.92 12.65
N GLY A 485 -5.17 -50.47 12.47
CA GLY A 485 -4.27 -50.17 11.38
C GLY A 485 -4.74 -50.84 10.08
N PHE A 486 -4.47 -50.19 8.96
CA PHE A 486 -4.36 -50.85 7.66
C PHE A 486 -3.29 -50.16 6.82
N ASP A 487 -2.18 -50.90 6.68
CA ASP A 487 -1.20 -50.76 5.62
C ASP A 487 -1.84 -51.11 4.27
N ARG A 488 -1.55 -50.30 3.23
CA ARG A 488 -1.39 -50.86 1.89
C ARG A 488 -0.48 -50.00 1.03
N LYS A 489 0.68 -50.59 0.75
CA LYS A 489 1.60 -50.30 -0.34
C LYS A 489 0.88 -50.40 -1.71
N GLY A 490 1.22 -49.54 -2.64
CA GLY A 490 0.88 -49.65 -4.05
C GLY A 490 1.86 -48.84 -4.90
N LYS A 491 2.76 -49.55 -5.55
CA LYS A 491 3.85 -49.11 -6.41
C LYS A 491 3.38 -48.50 -7.74
N ARG A 492 4.16 -47.51 -8.22
CA ARG A 492 4.68 -47.30 -9.61
C ARG A 492 3.70 -47.18 -10.79
N GLN A 493 3.90 -46.15 -11.58
CA GLN A 493 4.51 -46.28 -12.93
C GLN A 493 4.89 -44.90 -13.49
N ASN A 494 6.18 -44.81 -13.88
CA ASN A 494 6.72 -43.83 -14.83
C ASN A 494 6.05 -44.02 -16.20
N LYS A 495 5.83 -42.96 -16.92
CA LYS A 495 5.86 -42.95 -18.40
C LYS A 495 6.52 -41.66 -18.86
N ASP A 496 7.75 -41.85 -19.33
CA ASP A 496 8.44 -41.01 -20.27
C ASP A 496 7.60 -40.89 -21.56
N PHE A 497 7.56 -39.71 -22.15
CA PHE A 497 7.30 -39.56 -23.57
C PHE A 497 8.21 -38.50 -24.16
N ASP A 498 8.96 -38.97 -25.12
CA ASP A 498 9.95 -38.29 -25.92
C ASP A 498 9.43 -37.15 -26.78
N SER A 499 10.39 -36.31 -27.10
CA SER A 499 10.52 -35.35 -28.19
C SER A 499 9.80 -35.70 -29.49
N TYR A 500 9.25 -34.68 -30.15
CA TYR A 500 9.28 -34.53 -31.62
C TYR A 500 9.40 -33.07 -31.98
N ASP A 501 10.49 -32.80 -32.72
CA ASP A 501 10.66 -31.63 -33.61
C ASP A 501 9.61 -31.63 -34.71
N ASP A 502 9.05 -30.42 -34.99
CA ASP A 502 8.96 -29.76 -36.33
C ASP A 502 8.32 -28.40 -36.16
#